data_0e2b7edfdfc80973fdb1adaa95d60214
#
_entry.id   0e2b7edfdfc80973fdb1adaa95d60214
#
_cell.length_a   1.000
_cell.length_b   1.000
_cell.length_c   1.000
_cell.angle_alpha   90.00
_cell.angle_beta   90.00
_cell.angle_gamma   90.00
#
_symmetry.space_group_name_H-M   'P 1'
#
loop_
_entity.id
_entity.type
_entity.pdbx_description
1 polymer ?
#
loop_
_entity_poly.entity_id
_entity_poly.type
_entity_poly.pdbx_seq_one_letter_code
_entity_poly.pdbx_strand_id
1 'polypeptide(L)'
;MLFRSHEQMMKIANDGKLDYWIDANLKWLKETFGNENLVSCVLHMDEKTPHLHATVVPVVTDERIRRKREGERKYETKSGPRLSADDVMRRTKLHEYQNSYAAAMEPFGLQRGIVGSTAKHQANSDYYRQQVIRYEEDIAKLQADVEKAQEGRNTILSWFGKGDLAKAKKELSDRKSVV
;
A
#
# COMPACT_ATOMS: atom_id res chain seq x y z
N MET A 1 -5.79 -3.63 6.75
CA MET A 1 -6.47 -2.38 6.38
C MET A 1 -5.81 -1.86 5.12
N LEU A 2 -6.45 -2.00 3.96
CA LEU A 2 -5.83 -1.67 2.67
C LEU A 2 -6.27 -0.26 2.29
N PHE A 3 -5.43 0.72 2.57
CA PHE A 3 -5.54 2.02 1.92
C PHE A 3 -5.03 1.89 0.50
N ARG A 4 -5.82 2.40 -0.37
CA ARG A 4 -5.71 2.17 -1.80
C ARG A 4 -4.61 2.96 -2.44
N SER A 5 -3.58 3.40 -1.92
CA SER A 5 -2.48 3.68 -2.84
C SER A 5 -1.22 4.18 -2.17
N HIS A 6 -0.18 3.54 -2.52
CA HIS A 6 1.18 4.05 -2.48
C HIS A 6 1.24 5.55 -2.87
N GLU A 7 0.57 5.95 -3.95
CA GLU A 7 0.52 7.33 -4.43
C GLU A 7 -0.06 8.33 -3.41
N GLN A 8 -1.16 7.97 -2.73
CA GLN A 8 -1.77 8.83 -1.71
C GLN A 8 -0.86 8.99 -0.49
N MET A 9 -0.22 7.92 -0.04
CA MET A 9 0.72 7.99 1.06
C MET A 9 1.99 8.74 0.70
N MET A 10 2.52 8.55 -0.50
CA MET A 10 3.66 9.31 -0.98
C MET A 10 3.35 10.80 -1.12
N LYS A 11 2.12 11.14 -1.51
CA LYS A 11 1.67 12.54 -1.53
C LYS A 11 1.67 13.15 -0.12
N ILE A 12 1.14 12.44 0.89
CA ILE A 12 1.15 12.89 2.29
C ILE A 12 2.60 13.14 2.76
N ALA A 13 3.51 12.22 2.46
CA ALA A 13 4.92 12.34 2.82
C ALA A 13 5.60 13.51 2.11
N ASN A 14 5.38 13.67 0.81
CA ASN A 14 5.96 14.73 0.00
C ASN A 14 5.40 16.13 0.34
N ASP A 15 4.13 16.21 0.74
CA ASP A 15 3.48 17.45 1.20
C ASP A 15 3.93 17.86 2.62
N GLY A 16 4.82 17.11 3.27
CA GLY A 16 5.28 17.38 4.64
C GLY A 16 4.20 17.16 5.71
N LYS A 17 3.18 16.36 5.42
CA LYS A 17 2.04 16.09 6.32
C LYS A 17 2.17 14.78 7.08
N LEU A 18 3.32 14.12 7.02
CA LEU A 18 3.53 12.80 7.61
C LEU A 18 3.35 12.82 9.14
N ASP A 19 3.89 13.84 9.82
CA ASP A 19 3.76 13.96 11.27
C ASP A 19 2.30 14.16 11.71
N TYR A 20 1.55 15.01 11.02
CA TYR A 20 0.12 15.20 11.27
C TYR A 20 -0.69 13.90 11.03
N TRP A 21 -0.31 13.14 10.02
CA TRP A 21 -0.93 11.85 9.76
C TRP A 21 -0.61 10.83 10.86
N ILE A 22 0.63 10.80 11.38
CA ILE A 22 1.03 9.96 12.51
C ILE A 22 0.21 10.33 13.76
N ASP A 23 0.11 11.61 14.09
CA ASP A 23 -0.64 12.10 15.24
C ASP A 23 -2.13 11.73 15.15
N ALA A 24 -2.74 11.89 13.97
CA ALA A 24 -4.12 11.49 13.73
C ALA A 24 -4.34 9.98 13.91
N ASN A 25 -3.39 9.15 13.46
CA ASN A 25 -3.42 7.71 13.68
C ASN A 25 -3.30 7.36 15.16
N LEU A 26 -2.36 7.95 15.88
CA LEU A 26 -2.19 7.73 17.31
C LEU A 26 -3.43 8.14 18.10
N LYS A 27 -4.03 9.28 17.74
CA LYS A 27 -5.28 9.74 18.34
C LYS A 27 -6.38 8.73 18.13
N TRP A 28 -6.62 8.29 16.89
CA TRP A 28 -7.64 7.31 16.56
C TRP A 28 -7.42 5.97 17.28
N LEU A 29 -6.17 5.49 17.36
CA LEU A 29 -5.82 4.25 18.06
C LEU A 29 -6.16 4.34 19.56
N LYS A 30 -5.80 5.45 20.21
CA LYS A 30 -6.08 5.69 21.62
C LYS A 30 -7.58 5.81 21.92
N GLU A 31 -8.32 6.51 21.07
CA GLU A 31 -9.77 6.66 21.18
C GLU A 31 -10.52 5.34 20.94
N THR A 32 -10.01 4.50 20.04
CA THR A 32 -10.67 3.24 19.66
C THR A 32 -10.39 2.11 20.63
N PHE A 33 -9.15 1.99 21.09
CA PHE A 33 -8.69 0.83 21.87
C PHE A 33 -8.38 1.15 23.34
N GLY A 34 -8.35 2.43 23.71
CA GLY A 34 -7.88 2.90 25.01
C GLY A 34 -6.38 3.17 25.01
N ASN A 35 -5.99 4.25 25.69
CA ASN A 35 -4.60 4.65 25.78
C ASN A 35 -3.72 3.59 26.49
N GLU A 36 -4.28 2.93 27.49
CA GLU A 36 -3.67 1.87 28.29
C GLU A 36 -3.46 0.57 27.50
N ASN A 37 -4.22 0.36 26.45
CA ASN A 37 -4.16 -0.83 25.62
C ASN A 37 -3.16 -0.70 24.46
N LEU A 38 -2.74 0.53 24.12
CA LEU A 38 -1.77 0.78 23.07
C LEU A 38 -0.34 0.66 23.62
N VAL A 39 0.33 -0.43 23.30
CA VAL A 39 1.69 -0.75 23.82
C VAL A 39 2.77 -0.08 22.98
N SER A 40 2.64 -0.12 21.66
CA SER A 40 3.61 0.48 20.75
C SER A 40 2.97 0.90 19.44
N CYS A 41 3.57 1.89 18.82
CA CYS A 41 3.25 2.29 17.45
C CYS A 41 4.56 2.70 16.76
N VAL A 42 4.95 2.00 15.71
CA VAL A 42 6.21 2.19 15.00
C VAL A 42 5.94 2.58 13.56
N LEU A 43 6.59 3.63 13.10
CA LEU A 43 6.56 4.04 11.69
C LEU A 43 7.62 3.25 10.92
N HIS A 44 7.20 2.59 9.87
CA HIS A 44 8.07 1.90 8.91
C HIS A 44 8.21 2.74 7.64
N MET A 45 9.45 3.05 7.28
CA MET A 45 9.84 3.84 6.11
C MET A 45 10.74 3.06 5.15
N ASP A 46 11.08 1.83 5.50
CA ASP A 46 11.97 0.93 4.77
C ASP A 46 11.29 0.20 3.61
N GLU A 47 9.97 0.19 3.58
CA GLU A 47 9.18 -0.33 2.47
C GLU A 47 8.79 0.77 1.48
N LYS A 48 8.20 0.38 0.34
CA LYS A 48 7.77 1.33 -0.70
C LYS A 48 6.77 2.37 -0.23
N THR A 49 6.00 2.06 0.82
CA THR A 49 4.92 2.91 1.31
C THR A 49 5.07 3.11 2.81
N PRO A 50 5.15 4.35 3.33
CA PRO A 50 5.14 4.60 4.76
C PRO A 50 3.90 3.99 5.42
N HIS A 51 4.09 3.27 6.52
CA HIS A 51 2.98 2.65 7.26
C HIS A 51 3.30 2.51 8.74
N LEU A 52 2.23 2.38 9.55
CA LEU A 52 2.33 2.25 11.00
C LEU A 52 2.01 0.82 11.44
N HIS A 53 2.87 0.27 12.28
CA HIS A 53 2.60 -0.96 13.03
C HIS A 53 2.24 -0.61 14.46
N ALA A 54 0.98 -0.84 14.84
CA ALA A 54 0.49 -0.64 16.19
C ALA A 54 0.25 -1.97 16.89
N THR A 55 0.75 -2.10 18.11
CA THR A 55 0.50 -3.25 18.99
C THR A 55 -0.51 -2.85 20.06
N VAL A 56 -1.63 -3.54 20.10
CA VAL A 56 -2.71 -3.32 21.06
C VAL A 56 -2.90 -4.58 21.90
N VAL A 57 -2.93 -4.43 23.23
CA VAL A 57 -3.29 -5.51 24.17
C VAL A 57 -4.79 -5.39 24.47
N PRO A 58 -5.61 -6.41 24.17
CA PRO A 58 -7.06 -6.32 24.29
C PRO A 58 -7.52 -6.50 25.75
N VAL A 59 -7.19 -5.56 26.64
CA VAL A 59 -7.70 -5.52 28.00
C VAL A 59 -9.07 -4.89 28.01
N VAL A 60 -10.06 -5.57 28.57
CA VAL A 60 -11.42 -5.10 28.77
C VAL A 60 -11.78 -5.18 30.23
N THR A 61 -12.47 -4.16 30.72
CA THR A 61 -12.93 -4.04 32.11
C THR A 61 -14.42 -4.31 32.29
N ASP A 62 -15.15 -4.42 31.17
CA ASP A 62 -16.59 -4.61 31.18
C ASP A 62 -16.99 -5.97 31.75
N GLU A 63 -18.10 -6.01 32.46
CA GLU A 63 -18.69 -7.25 32.97
C GLU A 63 -19.16 -8.13 31.80
N ARG A 64 -18.72 -9.38 31.79
CA ARG A 64 -19.19 -10.33 30.80
C ARG A 64 -20.51 -10.96 31.23
N ILE A 65 -21.63 -10.53 30.64
CA ILE A 65 -22.91 -11.21 30.77
C ILE A 65 -22.85 -12.50 29.94
N ARG A 66 -22.53 -13.61 30.57
CA ARG A 66 -22.58 -14.91 29.91
C ARG A 66 -24.04 -15.37 29.81
N ARG A 67 -24.56 -15.55 28.60
CA ARG A 67 -25.84 -16.24 28.40
C ARG A 67 -25.72 -17.67 28.90
N LYS A 68 -26.57 -18.02 29.89
CA LYS A 68 -26.67 -19.35 30.45
C LYS A 68 -27.18 -20.32 29.37
N ARG A 69 -26.43 -21.40 29.07
CA ARG A 69 -26.98 -22.54 28.37
C ARG A 69 -27.72 -23.41 29.38
N GLU A 70 -28.85 -23.97 28.97
CA GLU A 70 -29.66 -24.88 29.78
C GLU A 70 -28.76 -26.04 30.23
N GLY A 71 -28.67 -26.31 31.56
CA GLY A 71 -27.86 -27.38 32.13
C GLY A 71 -26.45 -26.99 32.63
N GLU A 72 -25.97 -25.75 32.44
CA GLU A 72 -24.65 -25.34 32.92
C GLU A 72 -24.69 -24.82 34.38
N ARG A 73 -23.66 -25.21 35.19
CA ARG A 73 -23.44 -24.68 36.53
C ARG A 73 -23.26 -23.15 36.46
N LYS A 74 -23.74 -22.41 37.47
CA LYS A 74 -23.51 -20.96 37.61
C LYS A 74 -22.00 -20.72 37.65
N TYR A 75 -21.47 -20.08 36.62
CA TYR A 75 -20.13 -19.52 36.69
C TYR A 75 -20.22 -18.14 37.39
N GLU A 76 -19.39 -17.93 38.40
CA GLU A 76 -19.20 -16.62 39.01
C GLU A 76 -18.76 -15.63 37.92
N THR A 77 -19.46 -14.53 37.84
CA THR A 77 -19.06 -13.38 37.01
C THR A 77 -17.81 -12.80 37.67
N LYS A 78 -16.64 -13.04 37.10
CA LYS A 78 -15.44 -12.36 37.52
C LYS A 78 -15.48 -10.94 36.96
N SER A 79 -15.68 -9.98 37.86
CA SER A 79 -15.48 -8.56 37.55
C SER A 79 -13.98 -8.25 37.64
N GLY A 80 -13.50 -7.44 36.71
CA GLY A 80 -12.12 -6.96 36.69
C GLY A 80 -11.47 -7.01 35.31
N PRO A 81 -10.27 -6.44 35.18
CA PRO A 81 -9.54 -6.44 33.92
C PRO A 81 -9.28 -7.85 33.41
N ARG A 82 -9.58 -8.10 32.13
CA ARG A 82 -9.35 -9.39 31.46
C ARG A 82 -8.89 -9.19 30.03
N LEU A 83 -8.13 -10.12 29.52
CA LEU A 83 -7.79 -10.18 28.09
C LEU A 83 -8.96 -10.76 27.32
N SER A 84 -9.43 -10.05 26.31
CA SER A 84 -10.49 -10.51 25.43
C SER A 84 -10.33 -9.99 24.00
N ALA A 85 -9.64 -10.74 23.19
CA ALA A 85 -9.52 -10.43 21.76
C ALA A 85 -10.90 -10.43 21.05
N ASP A 86 -11.79 -11.35 21.43
CA ASP A 86 -13.14 -11.44 20.86
C ASP A 86 -13.97 -10.17 21.10
N ASP A 87 -13.84 -9.54 22.28
CA ASP A 87 -14.61 -8.33 22.58
C ASP A 87 -14.07 -7.11 21.82
N VAL A 88 -12.78 -7.09 21.49
CA VAL A 88 -12.14 -6.01 20.74
C VAL A 88 -12.21 -6.26 19.23
N MET A 89 -12.04 -7.50 18.76
CA MET A 89 -11.91 -7.85 17.34
C MET A 89 -13.15 -8.52 16.75
N ARG A 90 -14.34 -8.30 17.32
CA ARG A 90 -15.60 -8.80 16.75
C ARG A 90 -15.77 -8.31 15.31
N ARG A 91 -16.31 -9.18 14.46
CA ARG A 91 -16.56 -8.87 13.04
C ARG A 91 -17.36 -7.58 12.84
N THR A 92 -18.35 -7.31 13.69
CA THR A 92 -19.13 -6.08 13.66
C THR A 92 -18.27 -4.85 13.97
N LYS A 93 -17.45 -4.92 15.03
CA LYS A 93 -16.52 -3.85 15.40
C LYS A 93 -15.46 -3.60 14.33
N LEU A 94 -14.97 -4.63 13.63
CA LEU A 94 -14.02 -4.44 12.54
C LEU A 94 -14.59 -3.58 11.41
N HIS A 95 -15.89 -3.70 11.11
CA HIS A 95 -16.55 -2.80 10.15
C HIS A 95 -16.65 -1.37 10.67
N GLU A 96 -16.97 -1.20 11.94
CA GLU A 96 -17.04 0.11 12.60
C GLU A 96 -15.65 0.77 12.62
N TYR A 97 -14.61 0.01 12.95
CA TYR A 97 -13.23 0.51 12.91
C TYR A 97 -12.81 0.96 11.51
N GLN A 98 -13.18 0.22 10.47
CA GLN A 98 -12.90 0.65 9.10
C GLN A 98 -13.61 1.96 8.75
N ASN A 99 -14.83 2.17 9.22
CA ASN A 99 -15.59 3.39 8.97
C ASN A 99 -15.00 4.58 9.75
N SER A 100 -14.78 4.42 11.05
CA SER A 100 -14.25 5.48 11.91
C SER A 100 -12.82 5.86 11.53
N TYR A 101 -12.00 4.87 11.15
CA TYR A 101 -10.66 5.13 10.66
C TYR A 101 -10.67 5.89 9.33
N ALA A 102 -11.54 5.52 8.40
CA ALA A 102 -11.67 6.24 7.14
C ALA A 102 -12.07 7.69 7.35
N ALA A 103 -13.01 7.96 8.27
CA ALA A 103 -13.40 9.31 8.64
C ALA A 103 -12.23 10.11 9.26
N ALA A 104 -11.43 9.49 10.12
CA ALA A 104 -10.25 10.12 10.72
C ALA A 104 -9.15 10.43 9.70
N MET A 105 -9.08 9.66 8.61
CA MET A 105 -8.05 9.79 7.56
C MET A 105 -8.52 10.61 6.35
N GLU A 106 -9.78 11.02 6.30
CA GLU A 106 -10.33 11.85 5.22
C GLU A 106 -9.58 13.17 5.00
N PRO A 107 -9.13 13.91 6.05
CA PRO A 107 -8.36 15.14 5.86
C PRO A 107 -7.04 14.96 5.12
N PHE A 108 -6.52 13.73 5.06
CA PHE A 108 -5.31 13.36 4.34
C PHE A 108 -5.60 12.85 2.92
N GLY A 109 -6.87 12.83 2.49
CA GLY A 109 -7.29 12.33 1.19
C GLY A 109 -7.30 10.81 1.07
N LEU A 110 -7.18 10.08 2.20
CA LEU A 110 -7.25 8.62 2.23
C LEU A 110 -8.71 8.17 2.24
N GLN A 111 -9.03 7.24 1.37
CA GLN A 111 -10.39 6.75 1.18
C GLN A 111 -10.54 5.31 1.69
N ARG A 112 -11.71 5.01 2.22
CA ARG A 112 -12.07 3.64 2.58
C ARG A 112 -12.08 2.72 1.37
N GLY A 113 -11.60 1.48 1.55
CA GLY A 113 -11.77 0.42 0.57
C GLY A 113 -13.25 0.12 0.28
N ILE A 114 -13.53 -0.41 -0.90
CA ILE A 114 -14.89 -0.74 -1.36
C ILE A 114 -15.48 -1.81 -0.46
N VAL A 115 -16.65 -1.51 0.12
CA VAL A 115 -17.41 -2.47 0.93
C VAL A 115 -17.93 -3.59 0.02
N GLY A 116 -17.76 -4.84 0.44
CA GLY A 116 -18.18 -5.99 -0.36
C GLY A 116 -17.30 -6.28 -1.58
N SER A 117 -16.09 -5.71 -1.65
CA SER A 117 -15.13 -6.04 -2.70
C SER A 117 -14.91 -7.54 -2.79
N THR A 118 -14.96 -8.09 -4.00
CA THR A 118 -14.64 -9.48 -4.30
C THR A 118 -13.13 -9.75 -4.35
N ALA A 119 -12.30 -8.72 -4.15
CA ALA A 119 -10.87 -8.85 -4.11
C ALA A 119 -10.46 -9.82 -3.00
N LYS A 120 -9.78 -10.90 -3.38
CA LYS A 120 -9.25 -11.88 -2.43
C LYS A 120 -7.87 -11.43 -1.98
N HIS A 121 -7.57 -11.68 -0.70
CA HIS A 121 -6.23 -11.53 -0.18
C HIS A 121 -5.31 -12.51 -0.92
N GLN A 122 -4.29 -11.99 -1.58
CA GLN A 122 -3.23 -12.81 -2.16
C GLN A 122 -2.06 -12.87 -1.17
N ALA A 123 -1.43 -14.05 -1.07
CA ALA A 123 -0.18 -14.15 -0.34
C ALA A 123 0.89 -13.25 -1.00
N ASN A 124 1.73 -12.61 -0.20
CA ASN A 124 2.78 -11.72 -0.73
C ASN A 124 3.66 -12.42 -1.76
N SER A 125 3.99 -13.70 -1.55
CA SER A 125 4.76 -14.52 -2.49
C SER A 125 4.09 -14.63 -3.87
N ASP A 126 2.77 -14.84 -3.90
CA ASP A 126 2.02 -14.97 -5.15
C ASP A 126 1.89 -13.62 -5.86
N TYR A 127 1.72 -12.53 -5.09
CA TYR A 127 1.71 -11.19 -5.64
C TYR A 127 3.03 -10.84 -6.31
N TYR A 128 4.17 -11.08 -5.63
CA TYR A 128 5.49 -10.81 -6.21
C TYR A 128 5.79 -11.70 -7.42
N ARG A 129 5.40 -12.97 -7.38
CA ARG A 129 5.54 -13.87 -8.54
C ARG A 129 4.78 -13.34 -9.76
N GLN A 130 3.53 -12.88 -9.58
CA GLN A 130 2.75 -12.29 -10.66
C GLN A 130 3.36 -10.98 -11.18
N GLN A 131 3.95 -10.15 -10.31
CA GLN A 131 4.65 -8.94 -10.73
C GLN A 131 5.89 -9.27 -11.57
N VAL A 132 6.67 -10.27 -11.16
CA VAL A 132 7.86 -10.72 -11.93
C VAL A 132 7.44 -11.18 -13.32
N ILE A 133 6.42 -12.03 -13.43
CA ILE A 133 5.90 -12.49 -14.72
C ILE A 133 5.50 -11.30 -15.62
N ARG A 134 4.77 -10.32 -15.09
CA ARG A 134 4.38 -9.12 -15.85
C ARG A 134 5.59 -8.33 -16.34
N TYR A 135 6.58 -8.13 -15.47
CA TYR A 135 7.79 -7.41 -15.87
C TYR A 135 8.58 -8.17 -16.93
N GLU A 136 8.65 -9.50 -16.86
CA GLU A 136 9.29 -10.33 -17.89
C GLU A 136 8.56 -10.20 -19.23
N GLU A 137 7.21 -10.20 -19.24
CA GLU A 137 6.42 -9.97 -20.46
C GLU A 137 6.62 -8.57 -21.03
N ASP A 138 6.68 -7.54 -20.20
CA ASP A 138 6.90 -6.17 -20.63
C ASP A 138 8.32 -5.97 -21.18
N ILE A 139 9.33 -6.59 -20.56
CA ILE A 139 10.71 -6.59 -21.06
C ILE A 139 10.77 -7.28 -22.43
N ALA A 140 10.11 -8.43 -22.58
CA ALA A 140 10.09 -9.14 -23.86
C ALA A 140 9.43 -8.30 -24.97
N LYS A 141 8.34 -7.59 -24.68
CA LYS A 141 7.69 -6.67 -25.62
C LYS A 141 8.62 -5.53 -26.02
N LEU A 142 9.25 -4.89 -25.04
CA LEU A 142 10.18 -3.79 -25.29
C LEU A 142 11.40 -4.24 -26.11
N GLN A 143 11.90 -5.43 -25.84
CA GLN A 143 12.99 -6.02 -26.64
C GLN A 143 12.58 -6.23 -28.10
N ALA A 144 11.39 -6.80 -28.34
CA ALA A 144 10.85 -6.97 -29.67
C ALA A 144 10.64 -5.64 -30.42
N ASP A 145 10.19 -4.61 -29.72
CA ASP A 145 10.01 -3.27 -30.30
C ASP A 145 11.34 -2.61 -30.63
N VAL A 146 12.35 -2.77 -29.79
CA VAL A 146 13.72 -2.31 -30.06
C VAL A 146 14.30 -3.02 -31.29
N GLU A 147 14.12 -4.33 -31.41
CA GLU A 147 14.59 -5.13 -32.55
C GLU A 147 13.94 -4.67 -33.86
N LYS A 148 12.61 -4.50 -33.88
CA LYS A 148 11.89 -3.93 -35.02
C LYS A 148 12.38 -2.53 -35.40
N ALA A 149 12.61 -1.68 -34.41
CA ALA A 149 13.14 -0.34 -34.64
C ALA A 149 14.55 -0.37 -35.23
N GLN A 150 15.39 -1.31 -34.79
CA GLN A 150 16.74 -1.52 -35.36
C GLN A 150 16.69 -2.04 -36.78
N GLU A 151 15.79 -2.99 -37.09
CA GLU A 151 15.58 -3.49 -38.46
C GLU A 151 15.09 -2.36 -39.38
N GLY A 152 14.10 -1.58 -38.94
CA GLY A 152 13.63 -0.41 -39.66
C GLY A 152 14.72 0.60 -39.95
N ARG A 153 15.56 0.89 -38.95
CA ARG A 153 16.74 1.76 -39.12
C ARG A 153 17.74 1.19 -40.14
N ASN A 154 18.03 -0.11 -40.06
CA ASN A 154 18.96 -0.76 -40.98
C ASN A 154 18.42 -0.78 -42.40
N THR A 155 17.11 -0.96 -42.59
CA THR A 155 16.43 -0.87 -43.88
C THR A 155 16.57 0.52 -44.49
N ILE A 156 16.29 1.58 -43.71
CA ILE A 156 16.45 2.97 -44.13
C ILE A 156 17.91 3.28 -44.50
N LEU A 157 18.88 2.80 -43.68
CA LEU A 157 20.31 2.99 -43.93
C LEU A 157 20.79 2.24 -45.18
N SER A 158 20.14 1.12 -45.54
CA SER A 158 20.45 0.41 -46.78
C SER A 158 19.92 1.11 -48.03
N TRP A 159 18.83 1.85 -47.91
CA TRP A 159 18.24 2.67 -49.00
C TRP A 159 19.09 3.93 -49.26
N PHE A 160 19.59 4.58 -48.22
CA PHE A 160 20.58 5.65 -48.36
C PHE A 160 21.94 5.00 -48.55
N GLY A 161 22.37 4.83 -49.80
CA GLY A 161 23.65 4.19 -50.10
C GLY A 161 24.80 4.78 -49.27
N LYS A 162 25.79 3.96 -48.97
CA LYS A 162 26.92 4.33 -48.08
C LYS A 162 27.60 5.67 -48.46
N GLY A 163 27.46 6.12 -49.72
CA GLY A 163 27.95 7.40 -50.22
C GLY A 163 27.20 8.62 -49.70
N ASP A 164 25.92 8.52 -49.54
CA ASP A 164 25.07 9.67 -49.10
C ASP A 164 25.24 9.96 -47.61
N LEU A 165 25.44 8.94 -46.80
CA LEU A 165 25.73 9.08 -45.37
C LEU A 165 27.12 9.68 -45.12
N ALA A 166 28.12 9.33 -45.94
CA ALA A 166 29.44 9.90 -45.85
C ALA A 166 29.43 11.39 -46.27
N LYS A 167 28.66 11.73 -47.30
CA LYS A 167 28.45 13.11 -47.73
C LYS A 167 27.77 13.95 -46.69
N ALA A 168 26.65 13.47 -46.09
CA ALA A 168 25.93 14.16 -45.04
C ALA A 168 26.78 14.35 -43.76
N LYS A 169 27.59 13.35 -43.37
CA LYS A 169 28.53 13.49 -42.26
C LYS A 169 29.62 14.53 -42.54
N LYS A 170 30.13 14.61 -43.76
CA LYS A 170 31.13 15.59 -44.16
C LYS A 170 30.56 17.01 -44.12
N GLU A 171 29.34 17.23 -44.66
CA GLU A 171 28.67 18.52 -44.62
C GLU A 171 28.35 19.01 -43.21
N LEU A 172 28.02 18.08 -42.27
CA LEU A 172 27.79 18.39 -40.86
C LEU A 172 29.10 18.73 -40.12
N SER A 173 30.21 18.10 -40.49
CA SER A 173 31.53 18.41 -39.96
C SER A 173 32.01 19.76 -40.42
N ASP A 174 31.83 20.08 -41.70
CA ASP A 174 32.29 21.32 -42.31
C ASP A 174 31.46 22.52 -41.76
N ARG A 175 30.21 22.35 -41.40
CA ARG A 175 29.37 23.37 -40.71
C ARG A 175 29.78 23.63 -39.27
N LYS A 176 30.39 22.67 -38.57
CA LYS A 176 30.87 22.83 -37.19
C LYS A 176 32.24 23.49 -37.10
N SER A 177 33.00 23.59 -38.18
CA SER A 177 34.32 24.21 -38.23
C SER A 177 34.30 25.67 -38.64
N VAL A 178 33.10 26.29 -38.82
CA VAL A 178 32.90 27.68 -39.25
C VAL A 178 32.28 28.55 -38.14
N VAL A 179 32.34 28.09 -36.88
CA VAL A 179 31.94 28.90 -35.72
C VAL A 179 33.11 29.12 -34.79
#